data_4862bac2fd600a58fc5e88062d92ad36
#
_entry.id   4862bac2fd600a58fc5e88062d92ad36
#
_cell.length_a   1.000
_cell.length_b   1.000
_cell.length_c   1.000
_cell.angle_alpha   90.00
_cell.angle_beta   90.00
_cell.angle_gamma   90.00
#
_symmetry.space_group_name_H-M   'P 1'
#
loop_
_entity.id
_entity.type
_entity.pdbx_description
1 polymer ?
#
loop_
_entity_poly.entity_id
_entity_poly.type
_entity_poly.pdbx_seq_one_letter_code
_entity_poly.pdbx_strand_id
1 'polypeptide(L)'
;AHSIFYAPMYVAIEKDYFRQEGIELELVTGFGADKTMTAVLSGEADIGFMGSEASIYTYNEGASDFVVNFAQLTQRAGNFLVAREERPDFEWTDLKGSTVLGGRKGGMPEMVFEYILKQHGMDPKTDLNIVQNIDFGSTAAAFSEGQADYTVEFEPGATSLETGQKGYVVASLGTDSGYIPYTAFSARKSYISEHSDTIQGFVNALQKGMDYVQTHSPEEIAKIIEPQFPETDLSTITTIVSRYYEQDSWKENLIFERDSFELLQDILESAGELKARAPYEKLVTTDFAENAGQN
;
A
#
# COMPACT_ATOMS: atom_id res chain seq x y z
N ALA A 1 -0.68 5.29 4.91
CA ALA A 1 -1.68 4.88 5.91
C ALA A 1 -1.02 4.06 7.02
N HIS A 2 -1.65 4.02 8.19
CA HIS A 2 -1.28 3.10 9.26
C HIS A 2 -2.15 1.85 9.11
N SER A 3 -1.57 0.75 8.65
CA SER A 3 -2.35 -0.43 8.26
C SER A 3 -1.62 -1.73 8.54
N ILE A 4 -2.36 -2.74 8.96
CA ILE A 4 -1.86 -4.12 9.12
C ILE A 4 -1.27 -4.66 7.81
N PHE A 5 -1.63 -4.07 6.67
CA PHE A 5 -1.04 -4.36 5.37
C PHE A 5 0.49 -4.23 5.36
N TYR A 6 1.04 -3.43 6.25
CA TYR A 6 2.49 -3.20 6.35
C TYR A 6 3.15 -4.00 7.46
N ALA A 7 2.57 -5.14 7.83
CA ALA A 7 3.02 -5.97 8.94
C ALA A 7 4.54 -6.23 8.98
N PRO A 8 5.24 -6.53 7.87
CA PRO A 8 6.69 -6.74 7.94
C PRO A 8 7.47 -5.54 8.48
N MET A 9 7.04 -4.31 8.17
CA MET A 9 7.65 -3.09 8.72
C MET A 9 7.44 -3.01 10.22
N TYR A 10 6.23 -3.27 10.69
CA TYR A 10 5.94 -3.24 12.14
C TYR A 10 6.67 -4.35 12.90
N VAL A 11 6.85 -5.51 12.29
CA VAL A 11 7.68 -6.57 12.85
C VAL A 11 9.12 -6.07 13.03
N ALA A 12 9.68 -5.41 12.02
CA ALA A 12 11.03 -4.85 12.10
C ALA A 12 11.15 -3.81 13.22
N ILE A 13 10.12 -2.99 13.44
CA ILE A 13 10.08 -2.02 14.53
C ILE A 13 10.03 -2.74 15.90
N GLU A 14 9.06 -3.62 16.10
CA GLU A 14 8.80 -4.27 17.38
C GLU A 14 9.90 -5.26 17.80
N LYS A 15 10.60 -5.85 16.83
CA LYS A 15 11.74 -6.74 17.07
C LYS A 15 13.07 -6.00 17.19
N ASP A 16 13.05 -4.67 17.20
CA ASP A 16 14.24 -3.81 17.29
C ASP A 16 15.26 -4.00 16.16
N TYR A 17 14.83 -4.47 15.00
CA TYR A 17 15.71 -4.69 13.85
C TYR A 17 16.35 -3.40 13.35
N PHE A 18 15.62 -2.27 13.39
CA PHE A 18 16.17 -0.96 13.05
C PHE A 18 17.23 -0.51 14.05
N ARG A 19 17.01 -0.72 15.34
CA ARG A 19 18.00 -0.37 16.39
C ARG A 19 19.28 -1.19 16.27
N GLN A 20 19.16 -2.45 15.87
CA GLN A 20 20.32 -3.32 15.62
C GLN A 20 21.18 -2.79 14.48
N GLU A 21 20.61 -2.01 13.58
CA GLU A 21 21.32 -1.33 12.48
C GLU A 21 21.75 0.10 12.87
N GLY A 22 21.61 0.48 14.13
CA GLY A 22 21.97 1.82 14.62
C GLY A 22 20.99 2.92 14.23
N ILE A 23 19.74 2.55 13.90
CA ILE A 23 18.71 3.49 13.46
C ILE A 23 17.72 3.73 14.59
N GLU A 24 17.57 4.98 15.02
CA GLU A 24 16.45 5.45 15.82
C GLU A 24 15.33 5.89 14.88
N LEU A 25 14.28 5.08 14.79
CA LEU A 25 13.19 5.31 13.85
C LEU A 25 12.08 6.14 14.51
N GLU A 26 11.71 7.23 13.85
CA GLU A 26 10.51 7.99 14.17
C GLU A 26 9.51 7.76 13.03
N LEU A 27 8.44 7.04 13.33
CA LEU A 27 7.39 6.72 12.35
C LEU A 27 6.23 7.68 12.49
N VAL A 28 5.91 8.37 11.39
CA VAL A 28 4.79 9.34 11.32
C VAL A 28 3.88 8.95 10.17
N THR A 29 2.57 8.98 10.40
CA THR A 29 1.58 8.71 9.36
C THR A 29 1.34 9.96 8.51
N GLY A 30 1.51 9.82 7.18
CA GLY A 30 1.33 10.94 6.24
C GLY A 30 -0.10 11.14 5.73
N PHE A 31 -0.96 10.14 5.88
CA PHE A 31 -2.36 10.16 5.41
C PHE A 31 -2.53 10.32 3.89
N GLY A 32 -1.68 9.64 3.13
CA GLY A 32 -1.77 9.58 1.68
C GLY A 32 -0.42 9.78 1.00
N ALA A 33 -0.27 9.20 -0.18
CA ALA A 33 0.99 9.26 -0.93
C ALA A 33 1.39 10.70 -1.30
N ASP A 34 0.43 11.53 -1.63
CA ASP A 34 0.66 12.94 -1.97
C ASP A 34 1.23 13.72 -0.79
N LYS A 35 0.68 13.54 0.40
CA LYS A 35 1.14 14.20 1.63
C LYS A 35 2.50 13.65 2.08
N THR A 36 2.69 12.33 1.99
CA THR A 36 3.96 11.68 2.30
C THR A 36 5.06 12.18 1.36
N MET A 37 4.78 12.27 0.06
CA MET A 37 5.73 12.80 -0.90
C MET A 37 6.12 14.24 -0.60
N THR A 38 5.16 15.08 -0.24
CA THR A 38 5.43 16.47 0.16
C THR A 38 6.39 16.53 1.34
N ALA A 39 6.18 15.68 2.36
CA ALA A 39 7.05 15.62 3.52
C ALA A 39 8.49 15.20 3.15
N VAL A 40 8.64 14.25 2.24
CA VAL A 40 9.96 13.80 1.78
C VAL A 40 10.66 14.87 0.95
N LEU A 41 9.96 15.48 -0.01
CA LEU A 41 10.55 16.51 -0.86
C LEU A 41 10.93 17.77 -0.09
N SER A 42 10.18 18.12 0.97
CA SER A 42 10.48 19.28 1.82
C SER A 42 11.61 19.01 2.83
N GLY A 43 11.98 17.76 3.04
CA GLY A 43 12.97 17.35 4.04
C GLY A 43 12.41 17.14 5.45
N GLU A 44 11.12 17.24 5.64
CA GLU A 44 10.47 16.91 6.93
C GLU A 44 10.58 15.43 7.25
N ALA A 45 10.55 14.57 6.21
CA ALA A 45 10.79 13.15 6.32
C ALA A 45 12.00 12.76 5.48
N ASP A 46 12.82 11.86 5.99
CA ASP A 46 14.01 11.36 5.27
C ASP A 46 13.63 10.25 4.28
N ILE A 47 12.73 9.37 4.69
CA ILE A 47 12.26 8.22 3.93
C ILE A 47 10.73 8.28 3.87
N GLY A 48 10.17 8.03 2.68
CA GLY A 48 8.73 7.89 2.49
C GLY A 48 8.36 6.44 2.22
N PHE A 49 7.20 6.05 2.72
CA PHE A 49 6.59 4.76 2.44
C PHE A 49 5.19 5.00 1.89
N MET A 50 5.00 4.72 0.60
CA MET A 50 3.79 5.11 -0.13
C MET A 50 3.65 4.31 -1.41
N GLY A 51 2.53 4.49 -2.09
CA GLY A 51 2.39 4.01 -3.46
C GLY A 51 3.46 4.61 -4.36
N SER A 52 4.11 3.79 -5.15
CA SER A 52 5.27 4.19 -5.97
C SER A 52 4.90 5.12 -7.14
N GLU A 53 3.61 5.27 -7.46
CA GLU A 53 3.11 6.21 -8.47
C GLU A 53 3.52 7.65 -8.16
N ALA A 54 3.59 8.02 -6.88
CA ALA A 54 3.96 9.37 -6.46
C ALA A 54 5.35 9.78 -6.95
N SER A 55 6.30 8.84 -7.02
CA SER A 55 7.64 9.11 -7.54
C SER A 55 7.61 9.45 -9.03
N ILE A 56 6.72 8.84 -9.80
CA ILE A 56 6.54 9.11 -11.22
C ILE A 56 5.93 10.50 -11.42
N TYR A 57 4.90 10.83 -10.65
CA TYR A 57 4.23 12.13 -10.75
C TYR A 57 5.21 13.28 -10.51
N THR A 58 5.96 13.24 -9.41
CA THR A 58 6.88 14.33 -9.06
C THR A 58 8.09 14.41 -10.01
N TYR A 59 8.56 13.29 -10.52
CA TYR A 59 9.58 13.27 -11.58
C TYR A 59 9.06 13.97 -12.84
N ASN A 60 7.86 13.64 -13.29
CA ASN A 60 7.26 14.24 -14.48
C ASN A 60 6.94 15.73 -14.30
N GLU A 61 6.73 16.17 -13.07
CA GLU A 61 6.53 17.59 -12.73
C GLU A 61 7.85 18.37 -12.67
N GLY A 62 8.98 17.71 -12.84
CA GLY A 62 10.29 18.35 -12.93
C GLY A 62 11.04 18.52 -11.62
N ALA A 63 10.73 17.72 -10.60
CA ALA A 63 11.48 17.74 -9.35
C ALA A 63 12.97 17.50 -9.62
N SER A 64 13.85 18.43 -9.18
CA SER A 64 15.28 18.35 -9.40
C SER A 64 15.95 17.28 -8.52
N ASP A 65 15.59 17.24 -7.25
CA ASP A 65 16.03 16.22 -6.29
C ASP A 65 14.89 15.21 -6.09
N PHE A 66 14.57 14.52 -7.17
CA PHE A 66 13.44 13.59 -7.19
C PHE A 66 13.66 12.38 -6.28
N VAL A 67 12.56 11.73 -5.94
CA VAL A 67 12.55 10.59 -5.05
C VAL A 67 12.84 9.31 -5.83
N VAL A 68 13.69 8.46 -5.25
CA VAL A 68 14.07 7.16 -5.82
C VAL A 68 13.57 6.04 -4.91
N ASN A 69 12.88 5.06 -5.49
CA ASN A 69 12.42 3.88 -4.77
C ASN A 69 13.59 2.92 -4.56
N PHE A 70 13.76 2.43 -3.34
CA PHE A 70 14.88 1.53 -3.01
C PHE A 70 14.45 0.19 -2.40
N ALA A 71 13.17 0.03 -2.03
CA ALA A 71 12.66 -1.22 -1.48
C ALA A 71 11.15 -1.33 -1.72
N GLN A 72 10.70 -2.41 -2.33
CA GLN A 72 9.28 -2.72 -2.49
C GLN A 72 8.85 -3.75 -1.45
N LEU A 73 7.85 -3.41 -0.64
CA LEU A 73 7.38 -4.28 0.45
C LEU A 73 6.19 -5.13 0.05
N THR A 74 5.21 -4.57 -0.62
CA THR A 74 3.95 -5.23 -0.97
C THR A 74 3.86 -5.50 -2.46
N GLN A 75 3.22 -6.62 -2.83
CA GLN A 75 3.14 -7.07 -4.23
C GLN A 75 1.71 -7.37 -4.70
N ARG A 76 0.71 -7.06 -3.90
CA ARG A 76 -0.70 -7.12 -4.25
C ARG A 76 -1.42 -5.92 -3.67
N ALA A 77 -2.60 -5.60 -4.20
CA ALA A 77 -3.42 -4.55 -3.60
C ALA A 77 -3.81 -4.92 -2.17
N GLY A 78 -3.76 -3.95 -1.28
CA GLY A 78 -4.04 -4.14 0.15
C GLY A 78 -5.46 -3.78 0.57
N ASN A 79 -6.31 -3.42 -0.36
CA ASN A 79 -7.65 -2.93 -0.07
C ASN A 79 -8.71 -4.01 -0.25
N PHE A 80 -9.80 -3.83 0.48
CA PHE A 80 -10.98 -4.69 0.41
C PHE A 80 -12.19 -3.85 0.00
N LEU A 81 -13.12 -4.48 -0.70
CA LEU A 81 -14.39 -3.87 -1.05
C LEU A 81 -15.41 -4.24 0.03
N VAL A 82 -16.01 -3.23 0.63
CA VAL A 82 -17.04 -3.38 1.66
C VAL A 82 -18.39 -2.95 1.07
N ALA A 83 -19.39 -3.83 1.17
CA ALA A 83 -20.75 -3.56 0.73
C ALA A 83 -21.63 -3.13 1.91
N ARG A 84 -22.63 -2.30 1.63
CA ARG A 84 -23.63 -1.92 2.63
C ARG A 84 -24.53 -3.09 3.00
N GLU A 85 -24.85 -3.93 2.02
CA GLU A 85 -25.72 -5.09 2.19
C GLU A 85 -24.94 -6.37 1.96
N GLU A 86 -25.40 -7.46 2.57
CA GLU A 86 -24.80 -8.77 2.38
C GLU A 86 -24.90 -9.23 0.93
N ARG A 87 -23.76 -9.69 0.36
CA ARG A 87 -23.65 -10.17 -1.02
C ARG A 87 -22.83 -11.45 -1.03
N PRO A 88 -23.38 -12.61 -0.64
CA PRO A 88 -22.60 -13.85 -0.51
C PRO A 88 -21.99 -14.34 -1.83
N ASP A 89 -22.64 -14.04 -2.96
CA ASP A 89 -22.18 -14.41 -4.31
C ASP A 89 -21.73 -13.17 -5.11
N PHE A 90 -21.03 -12.24 -4.46
CA PHE A 90 -20.61 -11.00 -5.08
C PHE A 90 -19.77 -11.25 -6.34
N GLU A 91 -20.14 -10.52 -7.40
CA GLU A 91 -19.36 -10.40 -8.63
C GLU A 91 -19.09 -8.92 -8.90
N TRP A 92 -17.94 -8.59 -9.50
CA TRP A 92 -17.58 -7.21 -9.78
C TRP A 92 -18.63 -6.48 -10.64
N THR A 93 -19.31 -7.20 -11.52
CA THR A 93 -20.38 -6.63 -12.36
C THR A 93 -21.62 -6.22 -11.54
N ASP A 94 -21.76 -6.65 -10.30
CA ASP A 94 -22.81 -6.17 -9.40
C ASP A 94 -22.68 -4.68 -9.06
N LEU A 95 -21.49 -4.11 -9.29
CA LEU A 95 -21.24 -2.69 -9.05
C LEU A 95 -21.90 -1.76 -10.07
N LYS A 96 -22.44 -2.28 -11.16
CA LYS A 96 -23.12 -1.45 -12.17
C LYS A 96 -24.27 -0.67 -11.54
N GLY A 97 -24.28 0.65 -11.78
CA GLY A 97 -25.31 1.54 -11.26
C GLY A 97 -25.14 1.93 -9.80
N SER A 98 -24.08 1.49 -9.13
CA SER A 98 -23.84 1.79 -7.72
C SER A 98 -22.93 3.01 -7.53
N THR A 99 -22.89 3.51 -6.29
CA THR A 99 -21.93 4.53 -5.84
C THR A 99 -20.90 3.85 -4.94
N VAL A 100 -19.62 4.05 -5.25
CA VAL A 100 -18.49 3.46 -4.53
C VAL A 100 -17.54 4.56 -4.06
N LEU A 101 -17.19 4.56 -2.78
CA LEU A 101 -16.11 5.41 -2.26
C LEU A 101 -14.78 4.75 -2.64
N GLY A 102 -14.10 5.28 -3.64
CA GLY A 102 -12.92 4.67 -4.24
C GLY A 102 -11.59 5.19 -3.70
N GLY A 103 -11.63 6.24 -2.89
CA GLY A 103 -10.43 6.92 -2.43
C GLY A 103 -9.95 7.99 -3.42
N ARG A 104 -8.82 8.59 -3.13
CA ARG A 104 -8.28 9.74 -3.87
C ARG A 104 -7.95 9.38 -5.33
N LYS A 105 -8.41 10.23 -6.25
CA LYS A 105 -8.07 10.12 -7.67
C LYS A 105 -6.54 10.13 -7.86
N GLY A 106 -6.05 9.20 -8.67
CA GLY A 106 -4.62 9.07 -8.95
C GLY A 106 -3.82 8.31 -7.91
N GLY A 107 -4.44 7.87 -6.81
CA GLY A 107 -3.81 6.99 -5.82
C GLY A 107 -3.89 5.52 -6.24
N MET A 108 -2.96 4.71 -5.78
CA MET A 108 -2.92 3.28 -6.13
C MET A 108 -4.22 2.53 -5.87
N PRO A 109 -4.86 2.66 -4.69
CA PRO A 109 -6.09 1.90 -4.45
C PRO A 109 -7.19 2.21 -5.48
N GLU A 110 -7.38 3.46 -5.80
CA GLU A 110 -8.40 3.89 -6.76
C GLU A 110 -8.08 3.43 -8.18
N MET A 111 -6.83 3.58 -8.62
CA MET A 111 -6.41 3.15 -9.95
C MET A 111 -6.47 1.62 -10.13
N VAL A 112 -6.10 0.87 -9.10
CA VAL A 112 -6.19 -0.60 -9.13
C VAL A 112 -7.65 -1.04 -9.13
N PHE A 113 -8.52 -0.36 -8.39
CA PHE A 113 -9.96 -0.61 -8.44
C PHE A 113 -10.49 -0.45 -9.86
N GLU A 114 -10.18 0.65 -10.55
CA GLU A 114 -10.57 0.85 -11.94
C GLU A 114 -9.99 -0.24 -12.87
N TYR A 115 -8.74 -0.62 -12.65
CA TYR A 115 -8.06 -1.67 -13.43
C TYR A 115 -8.80 -3.01 -13.31
N ILE A 116 -9.22 -3.39 -12.10
CA ILE A 116 -10.01 -4.61 -11.85
C ILE A 116 -11.35 -4.52 -12.58
N LEU A 117 -12.05 -3.38 -12.49
CA LEU A 117 -13.33 -3.19 -13.18
C LEU A 117 -13.19 -3.39 -14.68
N LYS A 118 -12.15 -2.85 -15.29
CA LYS A 118 -11.88 -3.01 -16.73
C LYS A 118 -11.63 -4.47 -17.11
N GLN A 119 -10.93 -5.22 -16.27
CA GLN A 119 -10.72 -6.65 -16.49
C GLN A 119 -12.02 -7.45 -16.48
N HIS A 120 -13.04 -6.96 -15.78
CA HIS A 120 -14.37 -7.56 -15.73
C HIS A 120 -15.35 -6.93 -16.75
N GLY A 121 -14.82 -6.21 -17.75
CA GLY A 121 -15.61 -5.65 -18.83
C GLY A 121 -16.43 -4.42 -18.47
N MET A 122 -16.11 -3.76 -17.36
CA MET A 122 -16.81 -2.56 -16.92
C MET A 122 -16.04 -1.29 -17.29
N ASP A 123 -16.77 -0.23 -17.58
CA ASP A 123 -16.23 1.12 -17.78
C ASP A 123 -16.33 1.88 -16.46
N PRO A 124 -15.21 2.22 -15.82
CA PRO A 124 -15.22 2.93 -14.54
C PRO A 124 -15.88 4.32 -14.58
N LYS A 125 -15.97 4.90 -15.77
CA LYS A 125 -16.52 6.27 -15.95
C LYS A 125 -18.03 6.28 -16.13
N THR A 126 -18.61 5.22 -16.70
CA THR A 126 -20.02 5.22 -17.10
C THR A 126 -20.86 4.15 -16.40
N ASP A 127 -20.28 3.02 -15.99
CA ASP A 127 -21.03 1.91 -15.42
C ASP A 127 -21.39 2.08 -13.96
N LEU A 128 -20.67 2.95 -13.24
CA LEU A 128 -20.91 3.22 -11.82
C LEU A 128 -20.44 4.64 -11.50
N ASN A 129 -20.72 5.08 -10.27
CA ASN A 129 -20.24 6.35 -9.76
C ASN A 129 -19.13 6.12 -8.71
N ILE A 130 -17.88 6.43 -9.06
CA ILE A 130 -16.74 6.33 -8.15
C ILE A 130 -16.49 7.72 -7.55
N VAL A 131 -16.65 7.82 -6.23
CA VAL A 131 -16.33 9.04 -5.48
C VAL A 131 -14.82 9.05 -5.21
N GLN A 132 -14.11 10.06 -5.72
CA GLN A 132 -12.65 10.13 -5.71
C GLN A 132 -12.09 11.30 -4.91
N ASN A 133 -12.91 11.99 -4.14
CA ASN A 133 -12.54 13.20 -3.41
C ASN A 133 -12.59 13.06 -1.89
N ILE A 134 -12.63 11.84 -1.38
CA ILE A 134 -12.59 11.54 0.06
C ILE A 134 -11.32 10.74 0.35
N ASP A 135 -10.49 11.24 1.25
CA ASP A 135 -9.26 10.56 1.68
C ASP A 135 -9.58 9.29 2.48
N PHE A 136 -8.70 8.30 2.43
CA PHE A 136 -8.88 7.02 3.14
C PHE A 136 -9.01 7.16 4.66
N GLY A 137 -8.55 8.24 5.25
CA GLY A 137 -8.80 8.52 6.66
C GLY A 137 -10.27 8.81 6.98
N SER A 138 -11.09 9.08 5.97
CA SER A 138 -12.48 9.52 6.12
C SER A 138 -13.51 8.64 5.38
N THR A 139 -13.08 7.72 4.51
CA THR A 139 -13.99 6.92 3.70
C THR A 139 -14.86 5.99 4.54
N ALA A 140 -14.30 5.34 5.56
CA ALA A 140 -15.06 4.44 6.43
C ALA A 140 -16.17 5.19 7.19
N ALA A 141 -15.87 6.39 7.70
CA ALA A 141 -16.85 7.23 8.38
C ALA A 141 -17.96 7.68 7.41
N ALA A 142 -17.58 8.14 6.22
CA ALA A 142 -18.54 8.55 5.19
C ALA A 142 -19.47 7.39 4.78
N PHE A 143 -18.89 6.19 4.63
CA PHE A 143 -19.66 4.99 4.36
C PHE A 143 -20.63 4.66 5.50
N SER A 144 -20.16 4.70 6.76
CA SER A 144 -21.01 4.46 7.94
C SER A 144 -22.19 5.42 8.02
N GLU A 145 -22.02 6.65 7.54
CA GLU A 145 -23.06 7.68 7.49
C GLU A 145 -24.05 7.51 6.32
N GLY A 146 -23.85 6.51 5.47
CA GLY A 146 -24.79 6.16 4.40
C GLY A 146 -24.52 6.83 3.06
N GLN A 147 -23.31 7.33 2.81
CA GLN A 147 -22.99 8.08 1.59
C GLN A 147 -22.84 7.26 0.32
N ALA A 148 -22.71 5.93 0.42
CA ALA A 148 -22.46 5.08 -0.75
C ALA A 148 -22.97 3.67 -0.55
N ASP A 149 -23.01 2.89 -1.63
CA ASP A 149 -23.39 1.48 -1.60
C ASP A 149 -22.21 0.58 -1.23
N TYR A 150 -21.00 1.00 -1.61
CA TYR A 150 -19.75 0.28 -1.37
C TYR A 150 -18.64 1.26 -1.01
N THR A 151 -17.60 0.74 -0.37
CA THR A 151 -16.37 1.51 -0.10
C THR A 151 -15.14 0.61 -0.24
N VAL A 152 -14.05 1.18 -0.76
CA VAL A 152 -12.74 0.55 -0.84
C VAL A 152 -11.96 0.94 0.41
N GLU A 153 -11.54 -0.03 1.22
CA GLU A 153 -10.93 0.23 2.51
C GLU A 153 -9.63 -0.56 2.73
N PHE A 154 -8.70 0.05 3.45
CA PHE A 154 -7.57 -0.65 4.04
C PHE A 154 -8.00 -1.42 5.32
N GLU A 155 -7.12 -2.25 5.84
CA GLU A 155 -7.31 -2.93 7.12
C GLU A 155 -6.51 -2.22 8.23
N PRO A 156 -7.04 -2.04 9.44
CA PRO A 156 -8.21 -2.72 10.00
C PRO A 156 -9.59 -2.10 9.67
N GLY A 157 -9.63 -1.06 8.85
CA GLY A 157 -10.88 -0.34 8.55
C GLY A 157 -11.99 -1.21 7.98
N ALA A 158 -11.68 -2.06 7.00
CA ALA A 158 -12.67 -2.94 6.39
C ALA A 158 -13.31 -3.90 7.42
N THR A 159 -12.48 -4.60 8.20
CA THR A 159 -12.97 -5.50 9.24
C THR A 159 -13.71 -4.76 10.34
N SER A 160 -13.30 -3.54 10.69
CA SER A 160 -14.01 -2.72 11.68
C SER A 160 -15.42 -2.36 11.24
N LEU A 161 -15.63 -2.08 9.95
CA LEU A 161 -16.96 -1.86 9.40
C LEU A 161 -17.83 -3.13 9.51
N GLU A 162 -17.23 -4.29 9.29
CA GLU A 162 -17.93 -5.58 9.38
C GLU A 162 -18.28 -5.92 10.83
N THR A 163 -17.34 -5.82 11.76
CA THR A 163 -17.58 -6.10 13.18
C THR A 163 -18.53 -5.08 13.82
N GLY A 164 -18.51 -3.84 13.35
CA GLY A 164 -19.44 -2.78 13.76
C GLY A 164 -20.82 -2.88 13.12
N GLN A 165 -21.08 -3.89 12.32
CA GLN A 165 -22.35 -4.11 11.60
C GLN A 165 -22.75 -2.94 10.68
N LYS A 166 -21.72 -2.29 10.09
CA LYS A 166 -21.89 -1.17 9.13
C LYS A 166 -21.74 -1.61 7.68
N GLY A 167 -21.19 -2.80 7.45
CA GLY A 167 -20.97 -3.31 6.11
C GLY A 167 -20.49 -4.75 6.11
N TYR A 168 -20.24 -5.26 4.91
CA TYR A 168 -19.82 -6.64 4.67
C TYR A 168 -18.62 -6.62 3.72
N VAL A 169 -17.53 -7.26 4.10
CA VAL A 169 -16.39 -7.45 3.20
C VAL A 169 -16.80 -8.46 2.13
N VAL A 170 -16.87 -8.03 0.88
CA VAL A 170 -17.37 -8.86 -0.23
C VAL A 170 -16.29 -9.27 -1.22
N ALA A 171 -15.16 -8.55 -1.29
CA ALA A 171 -14.06 -8.88 -2.19
C ALA A 171 -12.74 -8.31 -1.68
N SER A 172 -11.64 -8.97 -2.09
CA SER A 172 -10.28 -8.45 -1.92
C SER A 172 -9.79 -7.92 -3.26
N LEU A 173 -9.34 -6.67 -3.30
CA LEU A 173 -8.69 -6.15 -4.49
C LEU A 173 -7.39 -6.91 -4.77
N GLY A 174 -6.69 -7.34 -3.72
CA GLY A 174 -5.44 -8.08 -3.86
C GLY A 174 -5.57 -9.42 -4.56
N THR A 175 -6.67 -10.11 -4.36
CA THR A 175 -6.94 -11.39 -5.04
C THR A 175 -7.11 -11.18 -6.54
N ASP A 176 -7.80 -10.12 -6.95
CA ASP A 176 -8.12 -9.84 -8.36
C ASP A 176 -7.08 -8.97 -9.06
N SER A 177 -6.27 -8.22 -8.32
CA SER A 177 -5.23 -7.36 -8.92
C SER A 177 -4.10 -8.16 -9.55
N GLY A 178 -3.84 -9.37 -9.07
CA GLY A 178 -2.60 -10.07 -9.38
C GLY A 178 -1.41 -9.43 -8.67
N TYR A 179 -0.20 -9.73 -9.14
CA TYR A 179 1.04 -9.17 -8.60
C TYR A 179 1.32 -7.80 -9.19
N ILE A 180 1.21 -6.77 -8.36
CA ILE A 180 1.46 -5.37 -8.73
C ILE A 180 2.35 -4.70 -7.68
N PRO A 181 3.18 -3.71 -8.07
CA PRO A 181 4.00 -2.96 -7.12
C PRO A 181 3.11 -1.94 -6.39
N TYR A 182 2.63 -2.29 -5.20
CA TYR A 182 1.65 -1.46 -4.50
C TYR A 182 2.28 -0.39 -3.63
N THR A 183 3.19 -0.75 -2.71
CA THR A 183 3.90 0.21 -1.85
C THR A 183 5.40 -0.02 -1.85
N ALA A 184 6.14 1.08 -1.80
CA ALA A 184 7.60 1.04 -1.80
C ALA A 184 8.16 2.14 -0.88
N PHE A 185 9.36 1.89 -0.36
CA PHE A 185 10.14 2.89 0.36
C PHE A 185 10.99 3.69 -0.62
N SER A 186 11.03 4.99 -0.39
CA SER A 186 11.74 5.91 -1.27
C SER A 186 12.34 7.06 -0.48
N ALA A 187 13.33 7.71 -1.06
CA ALA A 187 13.98 8.89 -0.51
C ALA A 187 14.50 9.76 -1.65
N ARG A 188 14.75 11.05 -1.36
CA ARG A 188 15.39 11.94 -2.33
C ARG A 188 16.73 11.34 -2.79
N LYS A 189 17.06 11.48 -4.06
CA LYS A 189 18.32 10.95 -4.57
C LYS A 189 19.54 11.50 -3.82
N SER A 190 19.51 12.76 -3.38
CA SER A 190 20.55 13.35 -2.56
C SER A 190 20.69 12.66 -1.20
N TYR A 191 19.57 12.35 -0.54
CA TYR A 191 19.59 11.64 0.73
C TYR A 191 20.22 10.25 0.59
N ILE A 192 19.83 9.50 -0.45
CA ILE A 192 20.39 8.17 -0.71
C ILE A 192 21.90 8.25 -0.92
N SER A 193 22.37 9.23 -1.69
CA SER A 193 23.79 9.44 -1.95
C SER A 193 24.58 9.82 -0.70
N GLU A 194 24.03 10.70 0.14
CA GLU A 194 24.70 11.21 1.34
C GLU A 194 24.61 10.27 2.54
N HIS A 195 23.60 9.39 2.58
CA HIS A 195 23.29 8.50 3.69
C HIS A 195 23.13 7.05 3.25
N SER A 196 23.98 6.59 2.31
CA SER A 196 23.86 5.23 1.76
C SER A 196 23.97 4.14 2.81
N ASP A 197 24.80 4.33 3.84
CA ASP A 197 24.94 3.36 4.93
C ASP A 197 23.65 3.26 5.77
N THR A 198 23.00 4.39 6.01
CA THR A 198 21.72 4.43 6.72
C THR A 198 20.63 3.71 5.91
N ILE A 199 20.56 3.97 4.61
CA ILE A 199 19.62 3.30 3.71
C ILE A 199 19.87 1.79 3.70
N GLN A 200 21.13 1.36 3.63
CA GLN A 200 21.45 -0.08 3.66
C GLN A 200 21.01 -0.72 4.98
N GLY A 201 21.29 -0.08 6.11
CA GLY A 201 20.86 -0.57 7.43
C GLY A 201 19.32 -0.63 7.53
N PHE A 202 18.64 0.37 7.01
CA PHE A 202 17.18 0.41 6.95
C PHE A 202 16.62 -0.78 6.15
N VAL A 203 17.18 -1.03 4.98
CA VAL A 203 16.76 -2.14 4.11
C VAL A 203 17.09 -3.50 4.75
N ASN A 204 18.25 -3.63 5.41
CA ASN A 204 18.61 -4.84 6.16
C ASN A 204 17.58 -5.16 7.25
N ALA A 205 17.15 -4.14 7.98
CA ALA A 205 16.13 -4.29 9.03
C ALA A 205 14.78 -4.73 8.44
N LEU A 206 14.37 -4.12 7.32
CA LEU A 206 13.15 -4.51 6.62
C LEU A 206 13.21 -5.95 6.13
N GLN A 207 14.35 -6.38 5.58
CA GLN A 207 14.50 -7.76 5.08
C GLN A 207 14.33 -8.77 6.22
N LYS A 208 14.86 -8.48 7.41
CA LYS A 208 14.63 -9.32 8.59
C LYS A 208 13.14 -9.39 8.94
N GLY A 209 12.41 -8.28 8.81
CA GLY A 209 10.97 -8.25 9.01
C GLY A 209 10.23 -9.11 7.97
N MET A 210 10.64 -9.04 6.71
CA MET A 210 10.12 -9.89 5.64
C MET A 210 10.38 -11.37 5.93
N ASP A 211 11.60 -11.71 6.33
CA ASP A 211 12.01 -13.08 6.66
C ASP A 211 11.18 -13.63 7.83
N TYR A 212 10.95 -12.81 8.84
CA TYR A 212 10.12 -13.20 9.99
C TYR A 212 8.70 -13.57 9.53
N VAL A 213 8.09 -12.74 8.70
CA VAL A 213 6.74 -12.97 8.18
C VAL A 213 6.69 -14.24 7.32
N GLN A 214 7.72 -14.52 6.54
CA GLN A 214 7.78 -15.73 5.69
C GLN A 214 7.93 -17.02 6.51
N THR A 215 8.45 -16.95 7.73
CA THR A 215 8.82 -18.12 8.52
C THR A 215 7.97 -18.33 9.78
N HIS A 216 7.03 -17.43 10.05
CA HIS A 216 6.18 -17.50 11.25
C HIS A 216 4.70 -17.52 10.87
N SER A 217 3.87 -17.99 11.80
CA SER A 217 2.42 -18.08 11.60
C SER A 217 1.75 -16.71 11.70
N PRO A 218 0.54 -16.55 11.12
CA PRO A 218 -0.25 -15.34 11.33
C PRO A 218 -0.48 -14.98 12.79
N GLU A 219 -0.65 -15.98 13.67
CA GLU A 219 -0.83 -15.79 15.11
C GLU A 219 0.43 -15.19 15.75
N GLU A 220 1.61 -15.67 15.38
CA GLU A 220 2.89 -15.17 15.88
C GLU A 220 3.13 -13.74 15.38
N ILE A 221 2.86 -13.47 14.10
CA ILE A 221 2.99 -12.14 13.50
C ILE A 221 2.05 -11.15 14.21
N ALA A 222 0.79 -11.54 14.41
CA ALA A 222 -0.20 -10.69 15.07
C ALA A 222 0.23 -10.28 16.48
N LYS A 223 0.81 -11.20 17.26
CA LYS A 223 1.31 -10.90 18.60
C LYS A 223 2.44 -9.88 18.57
N ILE A 224 3.33 -9.94 17.60
CA ILE A 224 4.44 -8.99 17.47
C ILE A 224 3.92 -7.59 17.16
N ILE A 225 2.97 -7.46 16.22
CA ILE A 225 2.52 -6.15 15.74
C ILE A 225 1.38 -5.55 16.58
N GLU A 226 0.78 -6.30 17.50
CA GLU A 226 -0.34 -5.84 18.34
C GLU A 226 -0.09 -4.46 18.98
N PRO A 227 1.10 -4.14 19.52
CA PRO A 227 1.34 -2.82 20.10
C PRO A 227 1.16 -1.64 19.14
N GLN A 228 1.26 -1.88 17.84
CA GLN A 228 1.06 -0.86 16.80
C GLN A 228 -0.44 -0.60 16.54
N PHE A 229 -1.32 -1.46 17.01
CA PHE A 229 -2.76 -1.40 16.77
C PHE A 229 -3.55 -1.54 18.08
N PRO A 230 -3.38 -0.60 19.04
CA PRO A 230 -3.95 -0.73 20.38
C PRO A 230 -5.48 -0.73 20.42
N GLU A 231 -6.13 -0.25 19.38
CA GLU A 231 -7.60 -0.20 19.28
C GLU A 231 -8.20 -1.43 18.61
N THR A 232 -7.36 -2.38 18.17
CA THR A 232 -7.81 -3.60 17.50
C THR A 232 -7.43 -4.80 18.34
N ASP A 233 -8.37 -5.69 18.63
CA ASP A 233 -8.09 -6.87 19.44
C ASP A 233 -7.22 -7.88 18.68
N LEU A 234 -6.50 -8.72 19.42
CA LEU A 234 -5.54 -9.68 18.86
C LEU A 234 -6.21 -10.67 17.89
N SER A 235 -7.42 -11.10 18.19
CA SER A 235 -8.16 -12.01 17.32
C SER A 235 -8.45 -11.40 15.95
N THR A 236 -8.84 -10.13 15.93
CA THR A 236 -9.08 -9.38 14.69
C THR A 236 -7.80 -9.16 13.91
N ILE A 237 -6.72 -8.78 14.59
CA ILE A 237 -5.39 -8.62 13.95
C ILE A 237 -4.97 -9.93 13.29
N THR A 238 -5.13 -11.06 14.00
CA THR A 238 -4.77 -12.38 13.47
C THR A 238 -5.56 -12.71 12.21
N THR A 239 -6.86 -12.46 12.21
CA THR A 239 -7.70 -12.67 11.02
C THR A 239 -7.23 -11.84 9.84
N ILE A 240 -6.90 -10.58 10.06
CA ILE A 240 -6.43 -9.67 9.01
C ILE A 240 -5.06 -10.10 8.49
N VAL A 241 -4.13 -10.44 9.38
CA VAL A 241 -2.80 -10.94 8.98
C VAL A 241 -2.95 -12.21 8.14
N SER A 242 -3.85 -13.12 8.54
CA SER A 242 -4.12 -14.35 7.78
C SER A 242 -4.61 -14.05 6.37
N ARG A 243 -5.50 -13.08 6.20
CA ARG A 243 -6.00 -12.67 4.88
C ARG A 243 -4.86 -12.18 3.96
N TYR A 244 -4.01 -11.31 4.48
CA TYR A 244 -2.86 -10.81 3.70
C TYR A 244 -1.83 -11.90 3.43
N TYR A 245 -1.58 -12.75 4.39
CA TYR A 245 -0.66 -13.88 4.26
C TYR A 245 -1.13 -14.85 3.17
N GLU A 246 -2.40 -15.26 3.20
CA GLU A 246 -2.98 -16.21 2.25
C GLU A 246 -3.03 -15.67 0.82
N GLN A 247 -3.22 -14.36 0.64
CA GLN A 247 -3.21 -13.76 -0.69
C GLN A 247 -1.81 -13.38 -1.19
N ASP A 248 -0.76 -13.75 -0.44
CA ASP A 248 0.64 -13.50 -0.82
C ASP A 248 0.94 -12.01 -1.02
N SER A 249 0.51 -11.19 -0.06
CA SER A 249 0.63 -9.73 -0.15
C SER A 249 2.05 -9.22 -0.01
N TRP A 250 2.92 -9.95 0.70
CA TRP A 250 4.27 -9.52 1.05
C TRP A 250 5.32 -10.25 0.24
N LYS A 251 6.27 -9.49 -0.28
CA LYS A 251 7.36 -10.03 -1.09
C LYS A 251 8.32 -10.86 -0.23
N GLU A 252 8.99 -11.81 -0.87
CA GLU A 252 10.08 -12.56 -0.25
C GLU A 252 11.33 -11.69 -0.06
N ASN A 253 11.61 -10.83 -1.04
CA ASN A 253 12.70 -9.86 -1.02
C ASN A 253 12.16 -8.46 -1.33
N LEU A 254 13.00 -7.44 -1.16
CA LEU A 254 12.60 -6.04 -1.33
C LEU A 254 12.95 -5.46 -2.71
N ILE A 255 13.37 -6.29 -3.66
CA ILE A 255 13.77 -5.85 -4.99
C ILE A 255 12.56 -5.34 -5.77
N PHE A 256 12.62 -4.08 -6.21
CA PHE A 256 11.61 -3.50 -7.09
C PHE A 256 12.03 -3.73 -8.55
N GLU A 257 11.45 -4.75 -9.17
CA GLU A 257 11.86 -5.19 -10.50
C GLU A 257 11.33 -4.30 -11.62
N ARG A 258 12.03 -4.29 -12.74
CA ARG A 258 11.67 -3.51 -13.94
C ARG A 258 10.26 -3.84 -14.43
N ASP A 259 9.91 -5.10 -14.52
CA ASP A 259 8.60 -5.52 -15.02
C ASP A 259 7.46 -5.00 -14.14
N SER A 260 7.68 -4.96 -12.82
CA SER A 260 6.71 -4.39 -11.87
C SER A 260 6.54 -2.88 -12.09
N PHE A 261 7.64 -2.17 -12.32
CA PHE A 261 7.59 -0.74 -12.59
C PHE A 261 6.86 -0.43 -13.90
N GLU A 262 7.11 -1.23 -14.95
CA GLU A 262 6.42 -1.07 -16.22
C GLU A 262 4.92 -1.38 -16.10
N LEU A 263 4.54 -2.40 -15.34
CA LEU A 263 3.14 -2.70 -15.04
C LEU A 263 2.47 -1.52 -14.30
N LEU A 264 3.16 -0.91 -13.35
CA LEU A 264 2.67 0.28 -12.66
C LEU A 264 2.36 1.39 -13.67
N GLN A 265 3.25 1.63 -14.63
CA GLN A 265 3.03 2.65 -15.63
C GLN A 265 1.87 2.30 -16.58
N ASP A 266 1.69 1.02 -16.89
CA ASP A 266 0.51 0.55 -17.66
C ASP A 266 -0.80 0.86 -16.91
N ILE A 267 -0.83 0.63 -15.60
CA ILE A 267 -1.99 0.94 -14.75
C ILE A 267 -2.27 2.44 -14.74
N LEU A 268 -1.24 3.26 -14.59
CA LEU A 268 -1.36 4.72 -14.63
C LEU A 268 -1.89 5.22 -15.99
N GLU A 269 -1.40 4.67 -17.08
CA GLU A 269 -1.91 4.99 -18.42
C GLU A 269 -3.38 4.62 -18.57
N SER A 270 -3.73 3.42 -18.12
CA SER A 270 -5.11 2.93 -18.17
C SER A 270 -6.08 3.82 -17.38
N ALA A 271 -5.61 4.38 -16.25
CA ALA A 271 -6.39 5.29 -15.43
C ALA A 271 -6.42 6.74 -15.96
N GLY A 272 -5.63 7.04 -17.01
CA GLY A 272 -5.51 8.39 -17.55
C GLY A 272 -4.68 9.32 -16.69
N GLU A 273 -3.83 8.81 -15.81
CA GLU A 273 -3.05 9.59 -14.85
C GLU A 273 -1.57 9.75 -15.25
N LEU A 274 -1.12 9.09 -16.32
CA LEU A 274 0.26 9.16 -16.77
C LEU A 274 0.43 10.17 -17.88
N LYS A 275 1.18 11.26 -17.63
CA LYS A 275 1.51 12.28 -18.65
C LYS A 275 2.63 11.81 -19.58
N ALA A 276 3.63 11.14 -19.00
CA ALA A 276 4.76 10.57 -19.73
C ALA A 276 5.35 9.42 -18.93
N ARG A 277 5.90 8.42 -19.62
CA ARG A 277 6.59 7.32 -18.96
C ARG A 277 7.90 7.81 -18.36
N ALA A 278 8.16 7.38 -17.13
CA ALA A 278 9.39 7.69 -16.43
C ALA A 278 10.41 6.55 -16.58
N PRO A 279 11.72 6.87 -16.58
CA PRO A 279 12.75 5.83 -16.72
C PRO A 279 12.97 5.08 -15.43
N TYR A 280 12.85 3.76 -15.50
CA TYR A 280 13.11 2.86 -14.37
C TYR A 280 14.47 3.10 -13.72
N GLU A 281 15.51 3.27 -14.54
CA GLU A 281 16.90 3.42 -14.10
C GLU A 281 17.11 4.65 -13.21
N LYS A 282 16.25 5.66 -13.33
CA LYS A 282 16.34 6.88 -12.53
C LYS A 282 15.49 6.82 -11.26
N LEU A 283 14.37 6.11 -11.30
CA LEU A 283 13.40 6.10 -10.21
C LEU A 283 13.47 4.87 -9.30
N VAL A 284 14.32 3.89 -9.64
CA VAL A 284 14.49 2.67 -8.85
C VAL A 284 15.97 2.32 -8.72
N THR A 285 16.40 2.01 -7.50
CA THR A 285 17.69 1.37 -7.25
C THR A 285 17.45 0.04 -6.55
N THR A 286 18.08 -1.03 -7.00
CA THR A 286 17.94 -2.37 -6.44
C THR A 286 19.14 -2.81 -5.60
N ASP A 287 20.20 -2.02 -5.57
CA ASP A 287 21.48 -2.40 -4.93
C ASP A 287 21.32 -2.70 -3.44
N PHE A 288 20.57 -1.88 -2.71
CA PHE A 288 20.37 -2.06 -1.28
C PHE A 288 19.58 -3.33 -0.96
N ALA A 289 18.52 -3.60 -1.72
CA ALA A 289 17.70 -4.80 -1.56
C ALA A 289 18.48 -6.08 -1.93
N GLU A 290 19.29 -6.02 -2.99
CA GLU A 290 20.15 -7.14 -3.40
C GLU A 290 21.21 -7.45 -2.32
N ASN A 291 21.83 -6.43 -1.75
CA ASN A 291 22.83 -6.60 -0.68
C ASN A 291 22.21 -7.17 0.59
N ALA A 292 20.98 -6.77 0.94
CA ALA A 292 20.28 -7.27 2.12
C ALA A 292 19.93 -8.76 2.00
N GLY A 293 19.66 -9.24 0.78
CA GLY A 293 19.30 -10.63 0.53
C GLY A 293 20.49 -11.60 0.59
N GLN A 294 21.73 -11.08 0.70
CA GLN A 294 22.97 -11.89 0.71
C GLN A 294 23.52 -12.12 2.12
N ASN A 295 22.92 -11.56 3.19
CA ASN A 295 23.43 -11.63 4.57
C ASN A 295 22.64 -12.63 5.42
#